data_539bf077d4765400bd8fef44ab9ae4ab
#
_entry.id   539bf077d4765400bd8fef44ab9ae4ab
#
_cell.length_a   1.000
_cell.length_b   1.000
_cell.length_c   1.000
_cell.angle_alpha   90.00
_cell.angle_beta   90.00
_cell.angle_gamma   90.00
#
_symmetry.space_group_name_H-M   'P 1'
#
loop_
_entity.id
_entity.type
_entity.pdbx_description
1 polymer ?
#
loop_
_entity_poly.entity_id
_entity_poly.type
_entity_poly.pdbx_seq_one_letter_code
_entity_poly.pdbx_strand_id
1 'polypeptide(L)' 'MRRYYLKEREMIKETEAIICNRCGKEIVVRNGEPREGVFSADCECGYFSEKDGERHHFDLCESCYDDLVSSFKIPVDAE' A
#
# COMPACT_ATOMS: atom_id res chain seq x y z
N MET A 1 -4.51 1.86 0.79
CA MET A 1 -5.96 1.60 0.77
C MET A 1 -6.33 0.82 -0.47
N ARG A 2 -7.26 -0.11 -0.36
CA ARG A 2 -7.64 -1.00 -1.47
C ARG A 2 -9.15 -1.03 -1.65
N ARG A 3 -9.58 -1.12 -2.89
CA ARG A 3 -10.97 -1.26 -3.25
C ARG A 3 -11.20 -2.62 -3.88
N TYR A 4 -12.30 -3.29 -3.50
CA TYR A 4 -12.59 -4.66 -3.88
C TYR A 4 -13.91 -4.76 -4.62
N TYR A 5 -14.06 -5.81 -5.41
CA TYR A 5 -15.35 -6.20 -5.98
C TYR A 5 -15.58 -7.69 -5.73
N LEU A 6 -16.86 -8.10 -5.81
CA LEU A 6 -17.24 -9.50 -5.64
C LEU A 6 -17.45 -10.14 -7.01
N LYS A 7 -16.86 -11.32 -7.19
CA LYS A 7 -17.16 -12.16 -8.34
C LYS A 7 -18.49 -12.86 -8.10
N GLU A 8 -19.47 -12.64 -8.97
CA GLU A 8 -20.83 -13.17 -8.79
C GLU A 8 -20.91 -14.68 -8.63
N ARG A 9 -20.09 -15.43 -9.36
CA ARG A 9 -20.16 -16.88 -9.35
C ARG A 9 -19.46 -17.57 -8.17
N GLU A 10 -18.50 -16.92 -7.57
CA GLU A 10 -17.65 -17.54 -6.56
C GLU A 10 -17.69 -16.84 -5.22
N MET A 11 -18.38 -15.72 -5.14
CA MET A 11 -18.47 -14.92 -3.89
C MET A 11 -17.09 -14.54 -3.35
N ILE A 12 -16.10 -14.37 -4.22
CA ILE A 12 -14.73 -14.05 -3.84
C ILE A 12 -14.49 -12.55 -4.00
N LYS A 13 -13.89 -11.93 -2.99
CA LYS A 13 -13.43 -10.55 -3.06
C LYS A 13 -12.15 -10.48 -3.88
N GLU A 14 -12.15 -9.69 -4.93
CA GLU A 14 -10.94 -9.39 -5.69
C GLU A 14 -10.60 -7.92 -5.58
N THR A 15 -9.31 -7.61 -5.48
CA THR A 15 -8.86 -6.23 -5.45
C THR A 15 -9.11 -5.60 -6.82
N GLU A 16 -9.90 -4.54 -6.84
CA GLU A 16 -10.21 -3.76 -8.05
C GLU A 16 -9.20 -2.64 -8.25
N ALA A 17 -8.81 -2.01 -7.16
CA ALA A 17 -7.88 -0.90 -7.20
C ALA A 17 -7.14 -0.77 -5.88
N ILE A 18 -5.93 -0.23 -5.97
CA ILE A 18 -5.16 0.17 -4.81
C ILE A 18 -5.14 1.69 -4.82
N ILE A 19 -5.48 2.30 -3.70
CA ILE A 19 -5.55 3.75 -3.60
C ILE A 19 -4.40 4.22 -2.73
N CYS A 20 -3.60 5.14 -3.27
CA CYS A 20 -2.49 5.72 -2.52
C CYS A 20 -3.03 6.46 -1.29
N ASN A 21 -2.55 6.09 -0.12
CA ASN A 21 -3.00 6.71 1.12
C ASN A 21 -2.52 8.16 1.27
N ARG A 22 -1.47 8.53 0.53
CA ARG A 22 -0.91 9.87 0.63
C ARG A 22 -1.56 10.87 -0.32
N CYS A 23 -1.75 10.50 -1.58
CA CYS A 23 -2.25 11.45 -2.60
C CYS A 23 -3.63 11.10 -3.14
N GLY A 24 -4.14 9.89 -2.85
CA GLY A 24 -5.45 9.47 -3.32
C GLY A 24 -5.47 8.91 -4.74
N LYS A 25 -4.31 8.79 -5.39
CA LYS A 25 -4.26 8.23 -6.74
C LYS A 25 -4.76 6.79 -6.76
N GLU A 26 -5.57 6.47 -7.76
CA GLU A 26 -6.09 5.13 -7.96
C GLU A 26 -5.18 4.34 -8.89
N ILE A 27 -4.73 3.18 -8.42
CA ILE A 27 -3.88 2.27 -9.21
C ILE A 27 -4.73 1.09 -9.61
N VAL A 28 -4.90 0.89 -10.91
CA VAL A 28 -5.74 -0.18 -11.44
C VAL A 28 -5.06 -1.52 -11.21
N VAL A 29 -5.84 -2.50 -10.75
CA VAL A 29 -5.38 -3.88 -10.57
C VAL A 29 -6.13 -4.76 -11.55
N ARG A 30 -5.40 -5.55 -12.36
CA ARG A 30 -5.99 -6.49 -13.30
C ARG A 30 -5.35 -7.85 -13.12
N ASN A 31 -6.19 -8.87 -13.05
CA ASN A 31 -5.74 -10.26 -12.86
C ASN A 31 -4.84 -10.41 -11.63
N GLY A 32 -5.16 -9.67 -10.56
CA GLY A 32 -4.39 -9.71 -9.33
C GLY A 32 -3.08 -8.92 -9.36
N GLU A 33 -2.78 -8.25 -10.48
CA GLU A 33 -1.53 -7.49 -10.64
C GLU A 33 -1.79 -5.99 -10.76
N PRO A 34 -1.14 -5.17 -9.91
CA PRO A 34 -1.18 -3.72 -10.11
C PRO A 34 -0.51 -3.36 -11.44
N ARG A 35 -1.07 -2.37 -12.13
CA ARG A 35 -0.55 -1.93 -13.44
C ARG A 35 0.45 -0.79 -13.34
N GLU A 36 0.76 -0.36 -12.14
CA GLU A 36 1.77 0.67 -11.88
C GLU A 36 2.57 0.25 -10.66
N GLY A 37 3.70 0.90 -10.44
CA GLY A 37 4.49 0.68 -9.24
C GLY A 37 3.69 1.05 -8.00
N VAL A 38 3.73 0.18 -7.00
CA VAL A 38 3.06 0.40 -5.73
C VAL A 38 3.95 -0.08 -4.60
N PHE A 39 3.93 0.68 -3.50
CA PHE A 39 4.60 0.29 -2.26
C PHE A 39 3.54 0.01 -1.22
N SER A 40 3.59 -1.18 -0.61
CA SER A 40 2.66 -1.55 0.45
C SER A 40 3.44 -1.75 1.74
N ALA A 41 3.00 -1.10 2.80
CA ALA A 41 3.59 -1.23 4.12
C ALA A 41 2.59 -1.84 5.09
N ASP A 42 3.06 -2.80 5.86
CA ASP A 42 2.27 -3.45 6.90
C ASP A 42 3.15 -3.46 8.15
N CYS A 43 2.75 -2.71 9.15
CA CYS A 43 3.55 -2.52 10.35
C CYS A 43 2.75 -2.85 11.59
N GLU A 44 3.33 -3.68 12.45
CA GLU A 44 2.77 -3.96 13.76
C GLU A 44 3.56 -3.16 14.79
N CYS A 45 2.85 -2.33 15.56
CA CYS A 45 3.48 -1.48 16.58
C CYS A 45 3.91 -2.33 17.77
N GLY A 46 5.18 -2.23 18.12
CA GLY A 46 5.77 -3.06 19.14
C GLY A 46 5.51 -2.60 20.58
N TYR A 47 5.99 -3.40 21.51
CA TYR A 47 5.74 -3.21 22.94
C TYR A 47 6.14 -1.84 23.46
N PHE A 48 7.22 -1.28 22.93
CA PHE A 48 7.71 0.03 23.37
C PHE A 48 7.12 1.20 22.59
N SER A 49 6.23 0.93 21.63
CA SER A 49 5.53 1.97 20.91
C SER A 49 4.35 2.46 21.74
N GLU A 50 4.03 3.75 21.63
CA GLU A 50 2.81 4.29 22.23
C GLU A 50 1.56 3.68 21.63
N LYS A 51 1.69 3.03 20.47
CA LYS A 51 0.61 2.39 19.74
C LYS A 51 0.69 0.86 19.82
N ASP A 52 1.24 0.35 20.93
CA ASP A 52 1.37 -1.09 21.12
C ASP A 52 0.05 -1.82 20.88
N GLY A 53 0.11 -2.87 20.08
CA GLY A 53 -1.07 -3.66 19.71
C GLY A 53 -1.78 -3.18 18.47
N GLU A 54 -1.42 -2.02 17.92
CA GLU A 54 -2.01 -1.55 16.67
C GLU A 54 -1.24 -2.10 15.46
N ARG A 55 -1.97 -2.36 14.39
CA ARG A 55 -1.40 -2.76 13.12
C ARG A 55 -1.77 -1.72 12.07
N HIS A 56 -0.78 -1.18 11.38
CA HIS A 56 -0.99 -0.17 10.37
C HIS A 56 -0.65 -0.71 8.98
N HIS A 57 -1.54 -0.49 8.05
CA HIS A 57 -1.33 -0.84 6.65
C HIS A 57 -1.59 0.39 5.78
N PHE A 58 -0.71 0.64 4.81
CA PHE A 58 -0.94 1.68 3.83
C PHE A 58 -0.27 1.34 2.52
N ASP A 59 -0.79 1.93 1.45
CA ASP A 59 -0.25 1.80 0.11
C ASP A 59 0.17 3.17 -0.41
N LEU A 60 1.26 3.22 -1.15
CA LEU A 60 1.74 4.45 -1.80
C LEU A 60 1.95 4.18 -3.28
N CYS A 61 1.60 5.17 -4.12
CA CYS A 61 1.97 5.12 -5.53
C CYS A 61 3.47 5.38 -5.66
N GLU A 62 4.03 5.07 -6.82
CA GLU A 62 5.48 5.19 -7.03
C GLU A 62 5.98 6.61 -6.78
N SER A 63 5.25 7.62 -7.24
CA SER A 63 5.63 9.01 -7.03
C SER A 63 5.68 9.38 -5.55
N CYS A 64 4.70 8.95 -4.76
CA CYS A 64 4.69 9.21 -3.33
C CYS A 64 5.78 8.43 -2.60
N TYR A 65 6.06 7.23 -3.05
CA TYR A 65 7.17 6.44 -2.52
C TYR A 65 8.50 7.16 -2.77
N ASP A 66 8.71 7.64 -4.00
CA ASP A 66 9.93 8.37 -4.35
C ASP A 66 10.08 9.63 -3.51
N ASP A 67 9.00 10.38 -3.31
CA ASP A 67 9.02 11.56 -2.46
C ASP A 67 9.39 11.22 -1.02
N LEU A 68 8.83 10.13 -0.50
CA LEU A 68 9.11 9.69 0.86
C LEU A 68 10.58 9.35 1.04
N VAL A 69 11.12 8.49 0.18
CA VAL A 69 12.50 8.02 0.34
C VAL A 69 13.52 9.11 0.04
N SER A 70 13.16 10.07 -0.82
CA SER A 70 14.04 11.21 -1.10
C SER A 70 14.18 12.15 0.10
N SER A 71 13.26 12.08 1.06
CA SER A 71 13.32 12.85 2.29
C SER A 71 14.18 12.19 3.37
N PHE A 72 14.63 10.98 3.13
CA PHE A 72 15.44 10.25 4.12
C PHE A 72 16.82 10.87 4.26
N LYS A 73 17.27 11.02 5.49
CA LYS A 73 18.61 11.50 5.79
C LYS A 73 19.67 10.52 5.29
N ILE A 74 19.37 9.23 5.41
CA ILE A 74 20.23 8.15 4.95
C ILE A 74 19.50 7.45 3.79
N PRO A 75 20.09 7.42 2.58
CA PRO A 75 19.42 6.82 1.43
C PRO A 75 19.09 5.34 1.66
N VAL A 76 18.05 4.86 0.95
CA VAL A 76 17.70 3.46 0.99
C VAL A 76 18.82 2.61 0.34
N ASP A 77 18.97 1.39 0.83
CA ASP A 77 19.90 0.44 0.21
C ASP A 77 19.25 -0.09 -1.07
N ALA A 78 19.89 0.16 -2.20
CA ALA A 78 19.41 -0.30 -3.50
C ALA A 78 20.36 -1.39 -4.01
N GLU A 79 19.76 -2.52 -4.41
CA GLU A 79 20.52 -3.67 -4.95
C GLU A 79 20.38 -3.77 -6.46
#